data_578d36b8992291b55f5df3cac0487b4d
#
_entry.id   578d36b8992291b55f5df3cac0487b4d
#
_cell.length_a   1.000
_cell.length_b   1.000
_cell.length_c   1.000
_cell.angle_alpha   90.00
_cell.angle_beta   90.00
_cell.angle_gamma   90.00
#
_symmetry.space_group_name_H-M   'P 1'
#
loop_
_entity.id
_entity.type
_entity.pdbx_description
1 polymer ?
#
loop_
_entity_poly.entity_id
_entity_poly.type
_entity_poly.pdbx_seq_one_letter_code
_entity_poly.pdbx_strand_id
1 'polypeptide(L)'
;PYICSEWEFGGLPAWLLRDRNMRLRCSYEPYLNAVKNYYSELIPKLVPYQIDRGGNIILMQIENEYGYYGNDKAYLEFLRDTMRELGITVPFVTSDGPWSEPIYKSGMVDGALPTGNFGSGAEWQLSQMKKFIGDDKPLMCMEFWNGWFDVWGEEHNITTPEKAAQELDTLLKNGSMNFYMFEGGTNFGFMSGKNNEKKTGIVTSYDYDAPL
;
A
#
# COMPACT_ATOMS: atom_id res chain seq x y z
N PRO A 1 -4.45 5.18 -6.77
CA PRO A 1 -4.95 3.85 -6.47
C PRO A 1 -3.87 2.81 -6.71
N TYR A 2 -3.86 1.76 -5.97
CA TYR A 2 -3.00 0.61 -6.18
C TYR A 2 -3.84 -0.64 -6.43
N ILE A 3 -3.23 -1.67 -6.99
CA ILE A 3 -3.86 -2.97 -7.17
C ILE A 3 -3.21 -3.92 -6.18
N CYS A 4 -3.79 -4.02 -5.01
CA CYS A 4 -3.38 -4.92 -3.95
C CYS A 4 -4.40 -6.02 -3.77
N SER A 5 -3.97 -7.17 -3.32
CA SER A 5 -4.78 -8.37 -3.19
C SER A 5 -4.52 -9.07 -1.87
N GLU A 6 -4.76 -8.40 -0.75
CA GLU A 6 -4.53 -9.02 0.56
C GLU A 6 -5.55 -10.14 0.83
N TRP A 7 -6.82 -9.78 0.93
CA TRP A 7 -7.89 -10.72 1.26
C TRP A 7 -8.74 -11.00 0.02
N GLU A 8 -9.02 -12.28 -0.26
CA GLU A 8 -9.80 -12.67 -1.45
C GLU A 8 -9.34 -11.93 -2.71
N PHE A 9 -8.03 -11.85 -2.89
CA PHE A 9 -7.40 -11.06 -3.94
C PHE A 9 -7.81 -9.57 -3.95
N GLY A 10 -8.08 -8.97 -2.79
CA GLY A 10 -8.33 -7.53 -2.65
C GLY A 10 -9.47 -7.01 -3.52
N GLY A 11 -10.40 -7.88 -3.92
CA GLY A 11 -11.49 -7.52 -4.80
C GLY A 11 -11.12 -7.50 -6.29
N LEU A 12 -10.00 -8.09 -6.71
CA LEU A 12 -9.76 -8.33 -8.13
C LEU A 12 -10.92 -9.14 -8.71
N PRO A 13 -11.52 -8.71 -9.83
CA PRO A 13 -12.73 -9.33 -10.34
C PRO A 13 -12.52 -10.80 -10.72
N ALA A 14 -13.38 -11.68 -10.21
CA ALA A 14 -13.30 -13.13 -10.49
C ALA A 14 -13.42 -13.47 -11.99
N TRP A 15 -14.00 -12.59 -12.81
CA TRP A 15 -14.07 -12.79 -14.25
C TRP A 15 -12.70 -12.81 -14.95
N LEU A 16 -11.64 -12.29 -14.32
CA LEU A 16 -10.27 -12.44 -14.81
C LEU A 16 -9.86 -13.92 -14.93
N LEU A 17 -10.39 -14.79 -14.07
CA LEU A 17 -10.14 -16.23 -14.09
C LEU A 17 -10.74 -16.97 -15.31
N ARG A 18 -11.52 -16.31 -16.18
CA ARG A 18 -11.94 -16.84 -17.48
C ARG A 18 -10.77 -17.15 -18.38
N ASP A 19 -9.71 -16.35 -18.30
CA ASP A 19 -8.42 -16.71 -18.88
C ASP A 19 -7.69 -17.66 -17.93
N ARG A 20 -7.56 -18.92 -18.31
CA ARG A 20 -6.87 -19.95 -17.50
C ARG A 20 -5.37 -19.71 -17.36
N ASN A 21 -4.79 -18.85 -18.21
CA ASN A 21 -3.39 -18.45 -18.17
C ASN A 21 -3.19 -17.13 -17.45
N MET A 22 -4.24 -16.55 -16.86
CA MET A 22 -4.18 -15.26 -16.19
C MET A 22 -3.06 -15.24 -15.16
N ARG A 23 -2.18 -14.25 -15.28
CA ARG A 23 -1.16 -13.91 -14.31
C ARG A 23 -1.41 -12.50 -13.84
N LEU A 24 -1.51 -12.34 -12.53
CA LEU A 24 -1.84 -11.08 -11.88
C LEU A 24 -0.57 -10.31 -11.50
N ARG A 25 -0.70 -9.00 -11.36
CA ARG A 25 0.37 -8.12 -10.87
C ARG A 25 1.72 -8.35 -11.58
N CYS A 26 1.67 -8.40 -12.90
CA CYS A 26 2.85 -8.56 -13.77
C CYS A 26 2.55 -8.03 -15.18
N SER A 27 3.57 -8.00 -16.04
CA SER A 27 3.48 -7.53 -17.43
C SER A 27 2.79 -8.51 -18.39
N TYR A 28 1.92 -9.39 -17.90
CA TYR A 28 1.07 -10.23 -18.73
C TYR A 28 0.02 -9.37 -19.46
N GLU A 29 0.07 -9.32 -20.79
CA GLU A 29 -0.71 -8.39 -21.59
C GLU A 29 -2.22 -8.38 -21.32
N PRO A 30 -2.92 -9.53 -21.19
CA PRO A 30 -4.35 -9.53 -20.86
C PRO A 30 -4.66 -8.90 -19.50
N TYR A 31 -3.75 -9.05 -18.52
CA TYR A 31 -3.88 -8.38 -17.23
C TYR A 31 -3.65 -6.87 -17.34
N LEU A 32 -2.59 -6.44 -18.06
CA LEU A 32 -2.33 -5.03 -18.30
C LEU A 32 -3.50 -4.33 -19.01
N ASN A 33 -4.12 -5.01 -19.97
CA ASN A 33 -5.30 -4.49 -20.67
C ASN A 33 -6.49 -4.31 -19.70
N ALA A 34 -6.72 -5.26 -18.80
CA ALA A 34 -7.76 -5.13 -17.78
C ALA A 34 -7.48 -3.96 -16.81
N VAL A 35 -6.23 -3.80 -16.38
CA VAL A 35 -5.80 -2.66 -15.56
C VAL A 35 -6.00 -1.34 -16.28
N LYS A 36 -5.57 -1.26 -17.55
CA LYS A 36 -5.73 -0.05 -18.36
C LYS A 36 -7.19 0.34 -18.52
N ASN A 37 -8.07 -0.62 -18.78
CA ASN A 37 -9.51 -0.37 -18.85
C ASN A 37 -10.06 0.19 -17.53
N TYR A 38 -9.68 -0.41 -16.41
CA TYR A 38 -10.08 0.08 -15.07
C TYR A 38 -9.56 1.49 -14.80
N TYR A 39 -8.28 1.74 -15.08
CA TYR A 39 -7.67 3.06 -14.87
C TYR A 39 -8.29 4.13 -15.78
N SER A 40 -8.65 3.78 -17.02
CA SER A 40 -9.29 4.70 -17.96
C SER A 40 -10.65 5.20 -17.46
N GLU A 41 -11.34 4.43 -16.62
CA GLU A 41 -12.58 4.83 -15.97
C GLU A 41 -12.37 5.56 -14.64
N LEU A 42 -11.39 5.13 -13.85
CA LEU A 42 -11.15 5.65 -12.51
C LEU A 42 -10.34 6.96 -12.51
N ILE A 43 -9.20 6.97 -13.20
CA ILE A 43 -8.24 8.06 -13.11
C ILE A 43 -8.85 9.41 -13.54
N PRO A 44 -9.58 9.52 -14.65
CA PRO A 44 -10.22 10.79 -15.03
C PRO A 44 -11.15 11.37 -13.97
N LYS A 45 -11.76 10.52 -13.14
CA LYS A 45 -12.61 10.97 -12.03
C LYS A 45 -11.82 11.56 -10.87
N LEU A 46 -10.55 11.14 -10.69
CA LEU A 46 -9.65 11.63 -9.65
C LEU A 46 -8.88 12.89 -10.07
N VAL A 47 -8.65 13.07 -11.36
CA VAL A 47 -7.86 14.19 -11.91
C VAL A 47 -8.30 15.57 -11.41
N PRO A 48 -9.60 15.91 -11.31
CA PRO A 48 -10.04 17.22 -10.82
C PRO A 48 -9.74 17.46 -9.33
N TYR A 49 -9.46 16.41 -8.56
CA TYR A 49 -9.22 16.50 -7.12
C TYR A 49 -7.74 16.57 -6.74
N GLN A 50 -6.84 16.69 -7.70
CA GLN A 50 -5.42 16.91 -7.45
C GLN A 50 -5.17 18.31 -6.91
N ILE A 51 -4.12 18.46 -6.07
CA ILE A 51 -3.84 19.72 -5.37
C ILE A 51 -3.53 20.88 -6.32
N ASP A 52 -2.87 20.60 -7.43
CA ASP A 52 -2.57 21.58 -8.47
C ASP A 52 -3.83 22.04 -9.26
N ARG A 53 -4.95 21.39 -9.00
CA ARG A 53 -6.30 21.72 -9.55
C ARG A 53 -7.27 22.20 -8.48
N GLY A 54 -6.78 22.48 -7.27
CA GLY A 54 -7.58 22.96 -6.15
C GLY A 54 -8.24 21.85 -5.31
N GLY A 55 -7.93 20.59 -5.56
CA GLY A 55 -8.39 19.44 -4.76
C GLY A 55 -7.45 19.09 -3.62
N ASN A 56 -7.64 17.93 -3.01
CA ASN A 56 -6.92 17.49 -1.81
C ASN A 56 -5.98 16.30 -2.06
N ILE A 57 -5.90 15.76 -3.27
CA ILE A 57 -4.99 14.67 -3.61
C ILE A 57 -3.59 15.25 -3.78
N ILE A 58 -2.68 14.90 -2.89
CA ILE A 58 -1.29 15.39 -2.87
C ILE A 58 -0.28 14.39 -3.41
N LEU A 59 -0.58 13.09 -3.33
CA LEU A 59 0.28 11.98 -3.75
C LEU A 59 -0.58 10.89 -4.41
N MET A 60 0.05 10.08 -5.26
CA MET A 60 -0.59 8.91 -5.86
C MET A 60 0.34 7.71 -5.70
N GLN A 61 -0.15 6.64 -5.09
CA GLN A 61 0.63 5.42 -4.88
C GLN A 61 0.53 4.49 -6.07
N ILE A 62 1.69 3.96 -6.49
CA ILE A 62 1.82 2.90 -7.50
C ILE A 62 1.99 1.59 -6.77
N GLU A 63 1.04 0.66 -6.96
CA GLU A 63 1.03 -0.65 -6.29
C GLU A 63 1.02 -0.56 -4.75
N ASN A 64 1.15 -1.68 -4.08
CA ASN A 64 1.34 -1.76 -2.64
C ASN A 64 2.14 -3.00 -2.28
N GLU A 65 3.23 -2.80 -1.53
CA GLU A 65 4.11 -3.87 -1.05
C GLU A 65 4.52 -4.85 -2.16
N TYR A 66 4.69 -4.32 -3.36
CA TYR A 66 4.96 -5.12 -4.55
C TYR A 66 6.22 -5.96 -4.44
N GLY A 67 7.20 -5.50 -3.68
CA GLY A 67 8.44 -6.23 -3.45
C GLY A 67 8.27 -7.59 -2.79
N TYR A 68 7.18 -7.81 -2.04
CA TYR A 68 6.82 -9.13 -1.50
C TYR A 68 6.18 -10.05 -2.53
N TYR A 69 5.59 -9.46 -3.56
CA TYR A 69 4.87 -10.20 -4.59
C TYR A 69 5.75 -10.52 -5.80
N GLY A 70 6.56 -9.55 -6.25
CA GLY A 70 7.34 -9.69 -7.46
C GLY A 70 8.42 -8.63 -7.66
N ASN A 71 9.00 -8.63 -8.84
CA ASN A 71 10.05 -7.69 -9.25
C ASN A 71 9.95 -7.27 -10.72
N ASP A 72 8.75 -7.33 -11.29
CA ASP A 72 8.49 -6.96 -12.69
C ASP A 72 8.47 -5.43 -12.85
N LYS A 73 9.61 -4.86 -13.18
CA LYS A 73 9.75 -3.41 -13.35
C LYS A 73 8.91 -2.88 -14.51
N ALA A 74 8.78 -3.63 -15.59
CA ALA A 74 7.95 -3.23 -16.73
C ALA A 74 6.47 -3.08 -16.33
N TYR A 75 5.99 -3.92 -15.42
CA TYR A 75 4.66 -3.77 -14.85
C TYR A 75 4.49 -2.48 -14.03
N LEU A 76 5.44 -2.18 -13.14
CA LEU A 76 5.39 -0.95 -12.33
C LEU A 76 5.49 0.31 -13.21
N GLU A 77 6.35 0.29 -14.21
CA GLU A 77 6.48 1.36 -15.21
C GLU A 77 5.18 1.55 -15.99
N PHE A 78 4.55 0.45 -16.43
CA PHE A 78 3.26 0.51 -17.10
C PHE A 78 2.18 1.17 -16.23
N LEU A 79 2.11 0.85 -14.93
CA LEU A 79 1.16 1.49 -14.01
C LEU A 79 1.42 2.99 -13.89
N ARG A 80 2.69 3.37 -13.65
CA ARG A 80 3.12 4.77 -13.56
C ARG A 80 2.74 5.55 -14.81
N ASP A 81 3.14 5.04 -15.98
CA ASP A 81 2.98 5.72 -17.24
C ASP A 81 1.50 5.83 -17.64
N THR A 82 0.73 4.77 -17.43
CA THR A 82 -0.73 4.80 -17.65
C THR A 82 -1.42 5.84 -16.77
N MET A 83 -1.08 5.93 -15.48
CA MET A 83 -1.64 6.96 -14.61
C MET A 83 -1.24 8.36 -15.06
N ARG A 84 0.01 8.54 -15.50
CA ARG A 84 0.52 9.81 -16.02
C ARG A 84 -0.19 10.22 -17.31
N GLU A 85 -0.35 9.30 -18.25
CA GLU A 85 -1.10 9.50 -19.50
C GLU A 85 -2.56 9.90 -19.26
N LEU A 86 -3.18 9.34 -18.24
CA LEU A 86 -4.57 9.62 -17.87
C LEU A 86 -4.75 10.90 -17.04
N GLY A 87 -3.66 11.64 -16.75
CA GLY A 87 -3.72 13.00 -16.22
C GLY A 87 -3.33 13.15 -14.75
N ILE A 88 -2.66 12.15 -14.15
CA ILE A 88 -2.08 12.33 -12.81
C ILE A 88 -0.84 13.21 -12.92
N THR A 89 -0.83 14.32 -12.19
CA THR A 89 0.25 15.33 -12.16
C THR A 89 0.98 15.35 -10.83
N VAL A 90 0.30 14.99 -9.73
CA VAL A 90 0.91 14.91 -8.39
C VAL A 90 2.05 13.88 -8.35
N PRO A 91 3.01 14.02 -7.40
CA PRO A 91 4.09 13.07 -7.25
C PRO A 91 3.60 11.64 -7.01
N PHE A 92 4.33 10.68 -7.56
CA PHE A 92 4.12 9.26 -7.30
C PHE A 92 4.94 8.79 -6.11
N VAL A 93 4.40 7.79 -5.41
CA VAL A 93 5.07 7.04 -4.36
C VAL A 93 4.93 5.54 -4.61
N THR A 94 5.89 4.77 -4.11
CA THR A 94 5.76 3.31 -3.88
C THR A 94 5.90 3.05 -2.39
N SER A 95 5.39 1.92 -1.89
CA SER A 95 5.43 1.63 -0.47
C SER A 95 5.71 0.14 -0.22
N ASP A 96 6.75 -0.14 0.56
CA ASP A 96 7.19 -1.50 0.91
C ASP A 96 7.75 -1.52 2.34
N GLY A 97 7.79 -2.70 2.97
CA GLY A 97 8.41 -2.85 4.28
C GLY A 97 9.94 -2.70 4.22
N PRO A 98 10.55 -1.80 5.00
CA PRO A 98 11.98 -1.49 4.90
C PRO A 98 12.92 -2.45 5.66
N TRP A 99 12.47 -3.63 6.04
CA TRP A 99 13.27 -4.63 6.75
C TRP A 99 14.08 -5.57 5.84
N SER A 100 13.90 -5.48 4.53
CA SER A 100 14.67 -6.26 3.54
C SER A 100 15.00 -5.41 2.32
N GLU A 101 16.28 -5.12 2.11
CA GLU A 101 16.72 -4.29 0.97
C GLU A 101 16.31 -4.86 -0.39
N PRO A 102 16.45 -6.18 -0.69
CA PRO A 102 16.01 -6.73 -1.96
C PRO A 102 14.51 -6.57 -2.21
N ILE A 103 13.69 -6.81 -1.17
CA ILE A 103 12.23 -6.64 -1.24
C ILE A 103 11.90 -5.18 -1.49
N TYR A 104 12.41 -4.28 -0.65
CA TYR A 104 12.16 -2.85 -0.76
C TYR A 104 12.52 -2.30 -2.15
N LYS A 105 13.71 -2.68 -2.66
CA LYS A 105 14.14 -2.27 -4.00
C LYS A 105 13.33 -2.91 -5.13
N SER A 106 12.77 -4.11 -4.92
CA SER A 106 11.90 -4.75 -5.91
C SER A 106 10.60 -3.99 -6.13
N GLY A 107 10.04 -3.36 -5.09
CA GLY A 107 8.84 -2.52 -5.20
C GLY A 107 9.07 -1.13 -5.79
N MET A 108 10.30 -0.64 -5.83
CA MET A 108 10.62 0.70 -6.33
C MET A 108 10.45 0.81 -7.85
N VAL A 109 10.07 1.99 -8.31
CA VAL A 109 10.04 2.36 -9.74
C VAL A 109 10.57 3.79 -9.92
N ASP A 110 11.28 4.04 -10.99
CA ASP A 110 11.82 5.36 -11.30
C ASP A 110 10.71 6.40 -11.43
N GLY A 111 10.95 7.60 -10.91
CA GLY A 111 9.96 8.68 -10.93
C GLY A 111 8.90 8.61 -9.83
N ALA A 112 9.01 7.66 -8.89
CA ALA A 112 8.24 7.59 -7.66
C ALA A 112 9.16 7.69 -6.43
N LEU A 113 8.70 8.35 -5.37
CA LEU A 113 9.38 8.36 -4.08
C LEU A 113 9.11 7.01 -3.37
N PRO A 114 10.15 6.24 -3.03
CA PRO A 114 9.97 5.06 -2.21
C PRO A 114 9.64 5.44 -0.77
N THR A 115 8.57 4.87 -0.24
CA THR A 115 8.12 5.06 1.15
C THR A 115 8.12 3.73 1.91
N GLY A 116 7.94 3.77 3.23
CA GLY A 116 7.94 2.58 4.08
C GLY A 116 6.58 2.30 4.71
N ASN A 117 6.30 1.03 5.00
CA ASN A 117 5.15 0.58 5.77
C ASN A 117 5.63 -0.08 7.06
N PHE A 118 5.28 0.46 8.22
CA PHE A 118 5.62 -0.11 9.52
C PHE A 118 4.84 0.57 10.65
N GLY A 119 4.59 -0.16 11.77
CA GLY A 119 3.85 0.37 12.93
C GLY A 119 4.70 0.55 14.19
N SER A 120 6.00 0.20 14.14
CA SER A 120 6.89 0.30 15.29
C SER A 120 8.36 0.31 14.87
N GLY A 121 9.26 0.66 15.82
CA GLY A 121 10.69 0.72 15.57
C GLY A 121 11.07 1.82 14.58
N ALA A 122 10.41 2.95 14.61
CA ALA A 122 10.50 4.03 13.64
C ALA A 122 11.95 4.46 13.35
N GLU A 123 12.77 4.60 14.38
CA GLU A 123 14.17 5.00 14.22
C GLU A 123 14.95 3.99 13.35
N TRP A 124 14.81 2.71 13.64
CA TRP A 124 15.48 1.66 12.87
C TRP A 124 14.94 1.59 11.44
N GLN A 125 13.61 1.62 11.27
CA GLN A 125 12.96 1.55 9.96
C GLN A 125 13.41 2.70 9.05
N LEU A 126 13.39 3.92 9.55
CA LEU A 126 13.86 5.09 8.81
C LEU A 126 15.35 5.00 8.48
N SER A 127 16.16 4.45 9.39
CA SER A 127 17.59 4.21 9.13
C SER A 127 17.81 3.21 7.98
N GLN A 128 17.00 2.15 7.89
CA GLN A 128 17.07 1.21 6.77
C GLN A 128 16.63 1.87 5.45
N MET A 129 15.51 2.62 5.46
CA MET A 129 15.08 3.37 4.28
C MET A 129 16.20 4.29 3.78
N LYS A 130 16.77 5.11 4.65
CA LYS A 130 17.87 6.00 4.32
C LYS A 130 19.07 5.26 3.70
N LYS A 131 19.41 4.10 4.25
CA LYS A 131 20.47 3.24 3.70
C LYS A 131 20.13 2.73 2.30
N PHE A 132 18.86 2.45 2.00
CA PHE A 132 18.43 1.86 0.72
C PHE A 132 18.26 2.90 -0.38
N ILE A 133 17.80 4.12 -0.05
CA ILE A 133 17.46 5.15 -1.03
C ILE A 133 18.42 6.35 -1.05
N GLY A 134 19.36 6.43 -0.10
CA GLY A 134 20.29 7.55 0.04
C GLY A 134 19.79 8.66 0.97
N ASP A 135 20.69 9.61 1.25
CA ASP A 135 20.45 10.70 2.22
C ASP A 135 19.73 11.92 1.60
N ASP A 136 19.62 11.96 0.30
CA ASP A 136 19.08 13.07 -0.49
C ASP A 136 17.58 13.03 -0.68
N LYS A 137 16.93 11.95 -0.27
CA LYS A 137 15.48 11.74 -0.43
C LYS A 137 14.74 11.94 0.89
N PRO A 138 13.53 12.54 0.84
CA PRO A 138 12.69 12.63 2.02
C PRO A 138 12.27 11.23 2.47
N LEU A 139 12.21 11.03 3.78
CA LEU A 139 11.72 9.79 4.38
C LEU A 139 10.23 9.92 4.70
N MET A 140 9.45 8.90 4.39
CA MET A 140 8.03 8.86 4.68
C MET A 140 7.57 7.45 5.03
N CYS A 141 6.85 7.32 6.14
CA CYS A 141 6.08 6.13 6.46
C CYS A 141 4.68 6.28 5.82
N MET A 142 4.36 5.47 4.82
CA MET A 142 3.09 5.57 4.10
C MET A 142 1.96 4.85 4.83
N GLU A 143 2.27 3.77 5.53
CA GLU A 143 1.35 3.09 6.42
C GLU A 143 1.99 3.02 7.81
N PHE A 144 1.64 3.97 8.69
CA PHE A 144 1.99 3.86 10.10
C PHE A 144 0.89 3.09 10.81
N TRP A 145 1.15 1.82 11.12
CA TRP A 145 0.18 0.94 11.72
C TRP A 145 0.00 1.27 13.21
N ASN A 146 -1.11 1.92 13.54
CA ASN A 146 -1.48 2.23 14.92
C ASN A 146 -2.12 1.05 15.66
N GLY A 147 -2.44 -0.03 14.97
CA GLY A 147 -2.98 -1.28 15.49
C GLY A 147 -2.70 -2.46 14.58
N TRP A 148 -3.53 -3.48 14.66
CA TRP A 148 -3.49 -4.68 13.81
C TRP A 148 -4.86 -5.33 13.74
N PHE A 149 -5.11 -6.12 12.71
CA PHE A 149 -6.35 -6.89 12.60
C PHE A 149 -6.36 -8.06 13.58
N ASP A 150 -7.57 -8.48 13.99
CA ASP A 150 -7.79 -9.57 14.90
C ASP A 150 -8.03 -10.91 14.19
N VAL A 151 -7.73 -11.98 14.89
CA VAL A 151 -7.90 -13.36 14.43
C VAL A 151 -8.83 -14.10 15.40
N TRP A 152 -9.74 -14.89 14.88
CA TRP A 152 -10.65 -15.68 15.69
C TRP A 152 -9.91 -16.57 16.69
N GLY A 153 -10.29 -16.45 17.99
CA GLY A 153 -9.72 -17.23 19.07
C GLY A 153 -8.40 -16.70 19.63
N GLU A 154 -7.94 -15.55 19.19
CA GLU A 154 -6.79 -14.83 19.76
C GLU A 154 -7.24 -13.59 20.55
N GLU A 155 -6.32 -13.02 21.33
CA GLU A 155 -6.59 -11.77 22.05
C GLU A 155 -6.67 -10.60 21.06
N HIS A 156 -7.49 -9.61 21.40
CA HIS A 156 -7.62 -8.37 20.65
C HIS A 156 -6.29 -7.60 20.63
N ASN A 157 -5.86 -7.18 19.43
CA ASN A 157 -4.66 -6.39 19.27
C ASN A 157 -4.91 -4.94 19.72
N ILE A 158 -4.09 -4.47 20.65
CA ILE A 158 -4.19 -3.11 21.21
C ILE A 158 -2.82 -2.45 21.20
N THR A 159 -2.77 -1.22 20.74
CA THR A 159 -1.60 -0.35 20.90
C THR A 159 -1.93 0.74 21.91
N THR A 160 -1.10 0.88 22.97
CA THR A 160 -1.34 1.93 23.94
C THR A 160 -1.10 3.33 23.34
N PRO A 161 -1.89 4.34 23.73
CA PRO A 161 -1.72 5.71 23.24
C PRO A 161 -0.30 6.25 23.44
N GLU A 162 0.33 5.91 24.56
CA GLU A 162 1.69 6.34 24.87
C GLU A 162 2.71 5.77 23.90
N LYS A 163 2.58 4.47 23.54
CA LYS A 163 3.45 3.81 22.58
C LYS A 163 3.26 4.40 21.18
N ALA A 164 2.02 4.58 20.77
CA ALA A 164 1.70 5.20 19.48
C ALA A 164 2.27 6.64 19.38
N ALA A 165 2.09 7.43 20.45
CA ALA A 165 2.62 8.79 20.51
C ALA A 165 4.15 8.86 20.48
N GLN A 166 4.85 7.93 21.15
CA GLN A 166 6.31 7.86 21.16
C GLN A 166 6.87 7.52 19.75
N GLU A 167 6.29 6.54 19.09
CA GLU A 167 6.69 6.17 17.73
C GLU A 167 6.40 7.31 16.74
N LEU A 168 5.24 7.94 16.86
CA LEU A 168 4.85 9.10 16.05
C LEU A 168 5.82 10.28 16.25
N ASP A 169 6.19 10.60 17.49
CA ASP A 169 7.16 11.65 17.79
C ASP A 169 8.52 11.40 17.11
N THR A 170 8.96 10.14 17.12
CA THR A 170 10.19 9.71 16.43
C THR A 170 10.07 9.88 14.92
N LEU A 171 8.94 9.48 14.34
CA LEU A 171 8.67 9.65 12.91
C LEU A 171 8.69 11.11 12.49
N LEU A 172 7.94 11.96 13.20
CA LEU A 172 7.80 13.37 12.84
C LEU A 172 9.09 14.19 13.00
N LYS A 173 10.02 13.74 13.84
CA LYS A 173 11.36 14.36 13.95
C LYS A 173 12.27 14.02 12.76
N ASN A 174 12.02 12.94 12.05
CA ASN A 174 12.92 12.39 11.04
C ASN A 174 12.30 12.26 9.63
N GLY A 175 10.99 12.44 9.49
CA GLY A 175 10.30 12.25 8.23
C GLY A 175 8.84 12.64 8.27
N SER A 176 8.11 12.17 7.30
CA SER A 176 6.66 12.32 7.19
C SER A 176 5.96 10.99 7.41
N MET A 177 4.66 11.04 7.71
CA MET A 177 3.88 9.82 7.89
C MET A 177 2.43 9.98 7.44
N ASN A 178 1.81 8.85 7.17
CA ASN A 178 0.39 8.69 6.94
C ASN A 178 -0.13 7.57 7.84
N PHE A 179 -1.21 7.83 8.58
CA PHE A 179 -1.80 6.80 9.45
C PHE A 179 -2.44 5.68 8.66
N TYR A 180 -2.23 4.46 9.10
CA TYR A 180 -2.98 3.28 8.72
C TYR A 180 -3.46 2.54 9.98
N MET A 181 -4.72 2.72 10.38
CA MET A 181 -5.79 3.41 9.67
C MET A 181 -6.44 4.44 10.59
N PHE A 182 -7.14 5.41 9.98
CA PHE A 182 -7.99 6.35 10.72
C PHE A 182 -9.37 5.75 10.98
N GLU A 183 -9.86 4.94 10.03
CA GLU A 183 -11.11 4.20 10.11
C GLU A 183 -10.90 2.80 9.50
N GLY A 184 -11.25 1.76 10.26
CA GLY A 184 -10.98 0.37 9.89
C GLY A 184 -12.02 -0.27 8.99
N GLY A 185 -13.26 -0.02 9.25
CA GLY A 185 -14.38 -0.60 8.52
C GLY A 185 -14.62 -2.08 8.78
N THR A 186 -15.42 -2.68 7.93
CA THR A 186 -15.90 -4.07 8.07
C THR A 186 -15.80 -4.81 6.75
N ASN A 187 -15.22 -6.00 6.76
CA ASN A 187 -15.22 -6.90 5.61
C ASN A 187 -16.63 -7.40 5.30
N PHE A 188 -16.93 -7.64 4.02
CA PHE A 188 -18.23 -8.17 3.63
C PHE A 188 -18.36 -9.66 3.96
N GLY A 189 -19.44 -10.02 4.65
CA GLY A 189 -19.80 -11.40 4.94
C GLY A 189 -18.66 -12.20 5.58
N PHE A 190 -18.26 -13.29 4.95
CA PHE A 190 -17.19 -14.17 5.41
C PHE A 190 -15.89 -14.02 4.62
N MET A 191 -15.69 -12.90 3.95
CA MET A 191 -14.57 -12.67 3.05
C MET A 191 -13.35 -12.01 3.72
N SER A 192 -13.24 -12.11 5.05
CA SER A 192 -12.11 -11.55 5.81
C SER A 192 -10.77 -12.23 5.53
N GLY A 193 -10.80 -13.47 5.02
CA GLY A 193 -9.59 -14.19 4.67
C GLY A 193 -8.78 -14.70 5.86
N LYS A 194 -7.50 -14.95 5.62
CA LYS A 194 -6.56 -15.53 6.57
C LYS A 194 -5.15 -15.00 6.30
N ASN A 195 -4.48 -14.47 7.32
CA ASN A 195 -3.12 -13.91 7.21
C ASN A 195 -2.07 -14.60 8.09
N ASN A 196 -2.19 -15.87 8.35
CA ASN A 196 -1.20 -16.61 9.12
C ASN A 196 -1.16 -18.07 8.71
N GLU A 197 -0.14 -18.79 9.17
CA GLU A 197 -0.03 -20.24 8.97
C GLU A 197 -1.04 -21.03 9.81
N LYS A 198 -1.60 -20.41 10.86
CA LYS A 198 -2.69 -20.99 11.63
C LYS A 198 -3.94 -21.08 10.78
N LYS A 199 -4.76 -22.10 11.03
CA LYS A 199 -6.00 -22.34 10.24
C LYS A 199 -7.16 -21.43 10.63
N THR A 200 -6.93 -20.41 11.43
CA THR A 200 -7.94 -19.48 11.93
C THR A 200 -8.10 -18.28 11.00
N GLY A 201 -9.34 -17.88 10.75
CA GLY A 201 -9.66 -16.73 9.93
C GLY A 201 -9.54 -15.42 10.68
N ILE A 202 -9.44 -14.33 9.92
CA ILE A 202 -9.52 -12.96 10.44
C ILE A 202 -10.98 -12.67 10.78
N VAL A 203 -11.21 -11.89 11.84
CA VAL A 203 -12.56 -11.44 12.19
C VAL A 203 -13.13 -10.51 11.12
N THR A 204 -14.46 -10.37 11.08
CA THR A 204 -15.13 -9.54 10.07
C THR A 204 -14.80 -8.06 10.20
N SER A 205 -14.63 -7.56 11.43
CA SER A 205 -14.17 -6.20 11.67
C SER A 205 -12.71 -6.05 11.23
N TYR A 206 -12.43 -5.03 10.45
CA TYR A 206 -11.08 -4.57 10.13
C TYR A 206 -10.78 -3.31 10.94
N ASP A 207 -11.11 -3.37 12.22
CA ASP A 207 -11.03 -2.25 13.16
C ASP A 207 -9.60 -1.70 13.27
N TYR A 208 -8.60 -2.58 13.42
CA TYR A 208 -7.19 -2.19 13.41
C TYR A 208 -6.81 -1.23 14.56
N ASP A 209 -7.59 -1.23 15.63
CA ASP A 209 -7.47 -0.26 16.74
C ASP A 209 -7.54 1.20 16.24
N ALA A 210 -8.33 1.43 15.20
CA ALA A 210 -8.50 2.73 14.57
C ALA A 210 -9.33 3.69 15.45
N PRO A 211 -9.18 5.02 15.30
CA PRO A 211 -9.93 6.00 16.09
C PRO A 211 -11.43 6.05 15.78
N LEU A 212 -11.87 5.58 14.60
CA LEU A 212 -13.24 5.53 14.12
C LEU A 212 -13.64 4.15 13.63
#